data_3367698632b57caf5892188848fbd08c
#
_entry.id   3367698632b57caf5892188848fbd08c
#
_cell.length_a   1.000
_cell.length_b   1.000
_cell.length_c   1.000
_cell.angle_alpha   90.00
_cell.angle_beta   90.00
_cell.angle_gamma   90.00
#
_symmetry.space_group_name_H-M   'P 1'
#
loop_
_entity.id
_entity.type
_entity.pdbx_description
1 polymer ?
#
loop_
_entity_poly.entity_id
_entity_poly.type
_entity_poly.pdbx_seq_one_letter_code
_entity_poly.pdbx_strand_id
1 'polypeptide(L)' 'MNRRFIMRLPAVMHATGYKRSSIYQMMQDGKFPRARSIGARAVGWSSEEIQGWVDARLDGGAQK' A
#
# COMPACT_ATOMS: atom_id res chain seq x y z
N MET A 1 -11.35 -13.09 11.40
CA MET A 1 -10.05 -13.20 11.81
C MET A 1 -9.08 -12.45 10.98
N ASN A 2 -8.27 -11.65 11.59
CA ASN A 2 -7.35 -10.87 10.88
C ASN A 2 -6.12 -11.59 10.51
N ARG A 3 -5.76 -11.54 9.25
CA ARG A 3 -4.56 -12.10 8.80
C ARG A 3 -3.71 -11.05 8.21
N ARG A 4 -2.74 -10.58 8.95
CA ARG A 4 -1.80 -9.60 8.44
C ARG A 4 -0.60 -10.30 7.88
N PHE A 5 -0.15 -9.85 6.77
CA PHE A 5 1.10 -10.36 6.19
C PHE A 5 1.83 -9.21 5.52
N ILE A 6 3.09 -9.45 5.20
CA ILE A 6 3.92 -8.43 4.59
C ILE A 6 3.75 -8.50 3.09
N MET A 7 3.52 -7.33 2.48
CA MET A 7 3.41 -7.25 1.02
C MET A 7 4.65 -6.55 0.48
N ARG A 8 5.25 -7.14 -0.52
CA ARG A 8 6.36 -6.50 -1.20
C ARG A 8 5.81 -5.67 -2.35
N LEU A 9 6.67 -4.87 -2.97
CA LEU A 9 6.22 -3.95 -3.99
C LEU A 9 5.42 -4.58 -5.12
N PRO A 10 5.82 -5.70 -5.69
CA PRO A 10 5.01 -6.29 -6.76
C PRO A 10 3.59 -6.62 -6.32
N ALA A 11 3.44 -7.10 -5.09
CA ALA A 11 2.12 -7.42 -4.56
C ALA A 11 1.30 -6.16 -4.34
N VAL A 12 1.94 -5.09 -3.87
CA VAL A 12 1.26 -3.82 -3.66
C VAL A 12 0.80 -3.24 -4.99
N MET A 13 1.65 -3.33 -6.01
CA MET A 13 1.30 -2.86 -7.34
C MET A 13 0.10 -3.62 -7.88
N HIS A 14 0.09 -4.92 -7.66
CA HIS A 14 -1.01 -5.75 -8.13
C HIS A 14 -2.30 -5.45 -7.38
N ALA A 15 -2.21 -5.25 -6.08
CA ALA A 15 -3.39 -5.00 -5.26
C ALA A 15 -4.01 -3.63 -5.53
N THR A 16 -3.20 -2.65 -5.86
CA THR A 16 -3.69 -1.30 -6.05
C THR A 16 -3.89 -0.92 -7.50
N GLY A 17 -3.22 -1.60 -8.40
CA GLY A 17 -3.27 -1.26 -9.82
C GLY A 17 -2.40 -0.08 -10.20
N TYR A 18 -1.63 0.46 -9.26
CA TYR A 18 -0.75 1.59 -9.56
C TYR A 18 0.63 1.09 -9.91
N LYS A 19 1.35 1.87 -10.69
CA LYS A 19 2.71 1.50 -11.02
C LYS A 19 3.65 2.00 -9.93
N ARG A 20 4.87 1.52 -10.00
CA ARG A 20 5.88 1.79 -9.02
C ARG A 20 6.07 3.27 -8.74
N SER A 21 6.23 4.07 -9.80
CA SER A 21 6.49 5.48 -9.62
C SER A 21 5.33 6.20 -8.96
N SER A 22 4.11 5.78 -9.25
CA SER A 22 2.94 6.37 -8.63
C SER A 22 2.88 6.06 -7.14
N ILE A 23 3.22 4.84 -6.77
CA ILE A 23 3.22 4.45 -5.37
C ILE A 23 4.24 5.26 -4.59
N TYR A 24 5.45 5.40 -5.11
CA TYR A 24 6.46 6.16 -4.42
C TYR A 24 6.11 7.64 -4.34
N GLN A 25 5.52 8.17 -5.38
CA GLN A 25 5.10 9.56 -5.37
C GLN A 25 4.02 9.80 -4.31
N MET A 26 3.05 8.90 -4.22
CA MET A 26 1.99 9.03 -3.23
C MET A 26 2.53 8.88 -1.82
N MET A 27 3.53 8.04 -1.61
CA MET A 27 4.16 7.93 -0.30
C MET A 27 4.83 9.24 0.09
N GLN A 28 5.51 9.86 -0.85
CA GLN A 28 6.15 11.13 -0.61
C GLN A 28 5.14 12.21 -0.27
N ASP A 29 4.00 12.17 -0.90
CA ASP A 29 2.94 13.14 -0.69
C ASP A 29 2.11 12.87 0.57
N GLY A 30 2.40 11.79 1.25
CA GLY A 30 1.65 11.42 2.44
C GLY A 30 0.27 10.86 2.15
N LYS A 31 0.07 10.36 0.94
CA LYS A 31 -1.24 9.86 0.52
C LYS A 31 -1.30 8.35 0.37
N PHE A 32 -0.29 7.67 0.81
CA PHE A 32 -0.22 6.22 0.68
C PHE A 32 0.52 5.66 1.88
N PRO A 33 0.16 4.46 2.34
CA PRO A 33 0.86 3.87 3.48
C PRO A 33 2.34 3.74 3.22
N ARG A 34 3.15 4.00 4.24
CA ARG A 34 4.57 3.98 4.06
C ARG A 34 5.14 2.58 4.19
N ALA A 35 6.12 2.29 3.37
CA ALA A 35 6.84 1.03 3.48
C ALA A 35 7.66 1.03 4.76
N ARG A 36 7.83 -0.12 5.35
CA ARG A 36 8.60 -0.27 6.57
C ARG A 36 9.75 -1.23 6.32
N SER A 37 10.80 -1.05 7.10
CA SER A 37 11.93 -1.96 7.01
C SER A 37 11.53 -3.31 7.59
N ILE A 38 11.74 -4.36 6.84
CA ILE A 38 11.40 -5.70 7.28
C ILE A 38 12.63 -6.59 7.38
N GLY A 39 13.79 -6.01 7.17
CA GLY A 39 15.06 -6.72 7.26
C GLY A 39 16.12 -5.88 6.63
N ALA A 40 17.33 -6.40 6.59
CA ALA A 40 18.42 -5.67 5.98
C ALA A 40 18.10 -5.47 4.51
N ARG A 41 18.04 -4.25 4.07
CA ARG A 41 17.81 -3.90 2.67
C ARG A 41 16.49 -4.39 2.11
N ALA A 42 15.52 -4.60 2.97
CA ALA A 42 14.21 -5.04 2.51
C ALA A 42 13.14 -4.18 3.14
N VAL A 43 12.16 -3.80 2.34
CA VAL A 43 11.02 -3.04 2.82
C VAL A 43 9.74 -3.72 2.38
N GLY A 44 8.69 -3.46 3.10
CA GLY A 44 7.39 -4.02 2.76
C GLY A 44 6.29 -3.21 3.40
N TRP A 45 5.08 -3.58 3.10
CA TRP A 45 3.90 -2.90 3.61
C TRP A 45 3.04 -3.89 4.38
N SER A 46 2.29 -3.38 5.33
CA SER A 46 1.31 -4.20 6.02
C SER A 46 0.14 -4.47 5.10
N SER A 47 -0.26 -5.72 4.96
CA SER A 47 -1.40 -6.06 4.11
C SER A 47 -2.67 -5.37 4.60
N GLU A 48 -2.77 -5.18 5.90
CA GLU A 48 -3.93 -4.54 6.49
C GLU A 48 -4.00 -3.07 6.09
N GLU A 49 -2.87 -2.39 6.07
CA GLU A 49 -2.83 -1.01 5.66
C GLU A 49 -3.13 -0.85 4.19
N ILE A 50 -2.61 -1.74 3.36
CA ILE A 50 -2.88 -1.69 1.93
C ILE A 50 -4.36 -1.97 1.66
N GLN A 51 -4.91 -2.97 2.35
CA GLN A 51 -6.31 -3.31 2.16
C GLN A 51 -7.21 -2.14 2.59
N GLY A 52 -6.90 -1.52 3.71
CA GLY A 52 -7.66 -0.38 4.19
C GLY A 52 -7.60 0.79 3.22
N TRP A 53 -6.43 1.01 2.65
CA TRP A 53 -6.26 2.08 1.68
C TRP A 53 -7.09 1.80 0.41
N VAL A 54 -7.06 0.56 -0.06
CA VAL A 54 -7.82 0.19 -1.24
C VAL A 54 -9.33 0.34 -0.96
N ASP A 55 -9.76 -0.13 0.20
CA ASP A 55 -11.16 -0.03 0.56
C ASP A 55 -11.62 1.43 0.63
N ALA A 56 -10.81 2.27 1.22
CA ALA A 56 -11.14 3.68 1.32
C ALA A 56 -11.22 4.33 -0.05
N ARG A 57 -10.34 3.90 -0.94
CA ARG A 57 -10.32 4.45 -2.28
C ARG A 57 -11.56 4.04 -3.06
N LEU A 58 -11.94 2.77 -2.90
CA LEU A 58 -13.09 2.26 -3.63
C LEU A 58 -14.42 2.82 -3.07
N ASP A 59 -14.46 3.00 -1.75
CA ASP A 59 -15.69 3.45 -1.12
C ASP A 59 -15.74 4.94 -0.98
N GLY A 60 -14.82 5.49 -0.24
CA GLY A 60 -14.82 6.89 0.07
C GLY A 60 -14.36 7.74 -1.06
N GLY A 61 -13.32 7.30 -1.71
CA GLY A 61 -12.73 8.08 -2.76
C GLY A 61 -13.66 8.32 -3.90
N ALA A 62 -14.56 7.44 -4.04
CA ALA A 62 -15.48 7.55 -5.11
C ALA A 62 -16.37 8.72 -4.98
N GLN A 63 -16.43 9.23 -3.82
CA GLN A 63 -17.23 10.32 -3.66
C GLN A 63 -16.69 11.53 -4.02
N LYS A 64 -15.94 11.65 -4.42
CA LYS A 64 -15.62 12.95 -4.68
C LYS A 64 -15.34 13.27 -5.65
#